data_f7a644e6bcbcd3d1e2e301c2264a674e
#
_entry.id   f7a644e6bcbcd3d1e2e301c2264a674e
#
_cell.length_a   1.000
_cell.length_b   1.000
_cell.length_c   1.000
_cell.angle_alpha   90.00
_cell.angle_beta   90.00
_cell.angle_gamma   90.00
#
_symmetry.space_group_name_H-M   'P 1'
#
loop_
_entity.id
_entity.type
_entity.pdbx_description
1 polymer ?
#
loop_
_entity_poly.entity_id
_entity_poly.type
_entity_poly.pdbx_seq_one_letter_code
_entity_poly.pdbx_strand_id
1 'polypeptide(L)'
;MSDSNKEKKKKFADMVSKRKGDDQENQQTGDLSEELNILKERAVQLEDHLRRAVADNENVKRIMQKQISDASDYAVTKFARDMIDSCDNLKKAMENLKDDDPIHEGIKVAHQKIVSDLKKHGIEEIDPIGNSFDSNLHQAVVEREDNEKEPGTIVEVLQTGYTIKNRLLRPAMVILSKKSADCESNE
;
A
#
# COMPACT_ATOMS: atom_id res chain seq x y z
N MET A 1 -23.59 -95.68 28.66
CA MET A 1 -23.95 -94.26 29.01
C MET A 1 -22.76 -93.30 28.96
N SER A 2 -21.66 -93.59 28.22
CA SER A 2 -20.43 -92.78 28.30
C SER A 2 -20.15 -91.93 27.03
N ASP A 3 -20.77 -92.18 25.90
CA ASP A 3 -20.42 -91.50 24.62
C ASP A 3 -21.16 -90.19 24.38
N SER A 4 -22.38 -90.07 24.87
CA SER A 4 -23.21 -88.86 24.74
C SER A 4 -22.61 -87.63 25.44
N ASN A 5 -21.81 -87.84 26.51
CA ASN A 5 -21.20 -86.75 27.28
C ASN A 5 -19.90 -86.19 26.66
N LYS A 6 -19.22 -87.01 25.89
CA LYS A 6 -18.02 -86.64 25.12
C LYS A 6 -18.37 -85.73 23.91
N GLU A 7 -19.45 -86.09 23.20
CA GLU A 7 -19.93 -85.28 22.09
C GLU A 7 -20.44 -83.90 22.48
N LYS A 8 -21.16 -83.85 23.61
CA LYS A 8 -21.60 -82.54 24.13
C LYS A 8 -20.45 -81.61 24.58
N LYS A 9 -19.38 -82.21 25.16
CA LYS A 9 -18.18 -81.45 25.54
C LYS A 9 -17.40 -80.95 24.31
N LYS A 10 -17.34 -81.72 23.24
CA LYS A 10 -16.67 -81.32 21.99
C LYS A 10 -17.42 -80.24 21.24
N LYS A 11 -18.75 -80.31 21.18
CA LYS A 11 -19.59 -79.27 20.58
C LYS A 11 -19.54 -77.92 21.41
N PHE A 12 -19.42 -78.05 22.73
CA PHE A 12 -19.27 -76.87 23.55
C PHE A 12 -17.90 -76.18 23.43
N ALA A 13 -16.82 -76.98 23.33
CA ALA A 13 -15.46 -76.46 23.07
C ALA A 13 -15.33 -75.82 21.69
N ASP A 14 -15.94 -76.35 20.64
CA ASP A 14 -15.97 -75.81 19.30
C ASP A 14 -16.81 -74.48 19.27
N MET A 15 -17.91 -74.41 20.03
CA MET A 15 -18.73 -73.20 20.10
C MET A 15 -18.01 -72.09 20.86
N VAL A 16 -17.28 -72.41 21.93
CA VAL A 16 -16.45 -71.43 22.68
C VAL A 16 -15.26 -70.92 21.87
N SER A 17 -14.62 -71.82 21.09
CA SER A 17 -13.51 -71.48 20.19
C SER A 17 -13.99 -70.51 19.08
N LYS A 18 -15.16 -70.81 18.47
CA LYS A 18 -15.74 -69.91 17.44
C LYS A 18 -16.11 -68.56 17.98
N ARG A 19 -16.72 -68.47 19.19
CA ARG A 19 -17.02 -67.17 19.79
C ARG A 19 -15.78 -66.33 20.11
N LYS A 20 -14.67 -66.96 20.56
CA LYS A 20 -13.41 -66.26 20.77
C LYS A 20 -12.77 -65.74 19.47
N GLY A 21 -12.93 -66.43 18.32
CA GLY A 21 -12.49 -65.98 17.01
C GLY A 21 -13.30 -64.74 16.52
N ASP A 22 -14.63 -64.84 16.67
CA ASP A 22 -15.55 -63.75 16.26
C ASP A 22 -15.36 -62.50 17.10
N ASP A 23 -15.07 -62.63 18.41
CA ASP A 23 -14.80 -61.50 19.31
C ASP A 23 -13.45 -60.82 19.00
N GLN A 24 -12.40 -61.57 18.56
CA GLN A 24 -11.11 -61.01 18.17
C GLN A 24 -11.18 -60.31 16.81
N GLU A 25 -11.89 -60.87 15.84
CA GLU A 25 -12.10 -60.25 14.52
C GLU A 25 -12.94 -58.95 14.67
N ASN A 26 -13.93 -58.92 15.57
CA ASN A 26 -14.77 -57.76 15.78
C ASN A 26 -14.02 -56.64 16.53
N GLN A 27 -13.08 -56.96 17.43
CA GLN A 27 -12.20 -55.98 18.05
C GLN A 27 -11.18 -55.38 17.06
N GLN A 28 -10.56 -56.17 16.20
CA GLN A 28 -9.62 -55.69 15.20
C GLN A 28 -10.31 -54.80 14.13
N THR A 29 -11.53 -55.14 13.71
CA THR A 29 -12.29 -54.30 12.78
C THR A 29 -12.76 -52.99 13.44
N GLY A 30 -13.04 -52.98 14.74
CA GLY A 30 -13.32 -51.76 15.50
C GLY A 30 -12.13 -50.83 15.58
N ASP A 31 -10.97 -51.30 15.96
CA ASP A 31 -9.72 -50.54 16.01
C ASP A 31 -9.33 -49.94 14.65
N LEU A 32 -9.44 -50.75 13.57
CA LEU A 32 -9.15 -50.27 12.21
C LEU A 32 -10.13 -49.16 11.76
N SER A 33 -11.39 -49.23 12.18
CA SER A 33 -12.39 -48.24 11.83
C SER A 33 -12.17 -46.93 12.59
N GLU A 34 -11.70 -46.98 13.83
CA GLU A 34 -11.29 -45.81 14.59
C GLU A 34 -10.05 -45.13 14.02
N GLU A 35 -9.03 -45.90 13.68
CA GLU A 35 -7.83 -45.38 12.99
C GLU A 35 -8.18 -44.71 11.67
N LEU A 36 -9.04 -45.30 10.86
CA LEU A 36 -9.53 -44.73 9.61
C LEU A 36 -10.26 -43.40 9.84
N ASN A 37 -11.04 -43.28 10.88
CA ASN A 37 -11.74 -42.02 11.20
C ASN A 37 -10.76 -40.93 11.66
N ILE A 38 -9.81 -41.27 12.52
CA ILE A 38 -8.74 -40.36 12.96
C ILE A 38 -7.91 -39.86 11.78
N LEU A 39 -7.54 -40.75 10.86
CA LEU A 39 -6.79 -40.40 9.64
C LEU A 39 -7.60 -39.50 8.70
N LYS A 40 -8.91 -39.74 8.55
CA LYS A 40 -9.79 -38.88 7.77
C LYS A 40 -9.92 -37.48 8.40
N GLU A 41 -10.10 -37.39 9.71
CA GLU A 41 -10.16 -36.12 10.41
C GLU A 41 -8.84 -35.33 10.27
N ARG A 42 -7.68 -36.01 10.39
CA ARG A 42 -6.39 -35.39 10.15
C ARG A 42 -6.22 -34.92 8.70
N ALA A 43 -6.67 -35.69 7.75
CA ALA A 43 -6.64 -35.28 6.34
C ALA A 43 -7.46 -34.01 6.08
N VAL A 44 -8.68 -33.94 6.62
CA VAL A 44 -9.52 -32.73 6.51
C VAL A 44 -8.88 -31.52 7.20
N GLN A 45 -8.30 -31.72 8.38
CA GLN A 45 -7.58 -30.63 9.07
C GLN A 45 -6.37 -30.13 8.27
N LEU A 46 -5.60 -31.05 7.69
CA LEU A 46 -4.45 -30.71 6.85
C LEU A 46 -4.89 -29.97 5.58
N GLU A 47 -5.97 -30.40 4.94
CA GLU A 47 -6.53 -29.69 3.78
C GLU A 47 -6.98 -28.27 4.14
N ASP A 48 -7.62 -28.07 5.29
CA ASP A 48 -8.03 -26.76 5.77
C ASP A 48 -6.82 -25.85 6.08
N HIS A 49 -5.79 -26.42 6.73
CA HIS A 49 -4.55 -25.69 6.96
C HIS A 49 -3.86 -25.30 5.65
N LEU A 50 -3.83 -26.22 4.69
CA LEU A 50 -3.23 -25.99 3.37
C LEU A 50 -3.99 -24.90 2.61
N ARG A 51 -5.32 -24.91 2.61
CA ARG A 51 -6.14 -23.86 2.00
C ARG A 51 -5.86 -22.49 2.62
N ARG A 52 -5.79 -22.41 3.95
CA ARG A 52 -5.46 -21.17 4.65
C ARG A 52 -4.06 -20.69 4.29
N ALA A 53 -3.07 -21.58 4.34
CA ALA A 53 -1.69 -21.24 4.00
C ALA A 53 -1.53 -20.76 2.54
N VAL A 54 -2.28 -21.34 1.59
CA VAL A 54 -2.29 -20.89 0.20
C VAL A 54 -2.92 -19.49 0.10
N ALA A 55 -4.07 -19.26 0.73
CA ALA A 55 -4.72 -17.95 0.73
C ALA A 55 -3.84 -16.87 1.37
N ASP A 56 -3.17 -17.18 2.48
CA ASP A 56 -2.23 -16.28 3.15
C ASP A 56 -1.03 -15.95 2.25
N ASN A 57 -0.47 -16.97 1.57
CA ASN A 57 0.61 -16.77 0.61
C ASN A 57 0.20 -15.85 -0.56
N GLU A 58 -0.98 -16.04 -1.11
CA GLU A 58 -1.51 -15.17 -2.18
C GLU A 58 -1.67 -13.73 -1.70
N ASN A 59 -2.20 -13.53 -0.49
CA ASN A 59 -2.32 -12.21 0.12
C ASN A 59 -0.94 -11.55 0.35
N VAL A 60 0.01 -12.29 0.91
CA VAL A 60 1.39 -11.80 1.12
C VAL A 60 2.04 -11.44 -0.21
N LYS A 61 1.90 -12.29 -1.23
CA LYS A 61 2.43 -12.03 -2.58
C LYS A 61 1.86 -10.76 -3.17
N ARG A 62 0.54 -10.54 -3.05
CA ARG A 62 -0.14 -9.33 -3.54
C ARG A 62 0.35 -8.07 -2.81
N ILE A 63 0.50 -8.14 -1.48
CA ILE A 63 1.01 -7.03 -0.68
C ILE A 63 2.47 -6.72 -1.07
N MET A 64 3.32 -7.74 -1.18
CA MET A 64 4.72 -7.57 -1.58
C MET A 64 4.86 -6.97 -2.98
N GLN A 65 4.06 -7.42 -3.95
CA GLN A 65 4.07 -6.84 -5.30
C GLN A 65 3.72 -5.35 -5.29
N LYS A 66 2.72 -4.97 -4.49
CA LYS A 66 2.38 -3.56 -4.30
C LYS A 66 3.52 -2.78 -3.65
N GLN A 67 4.12 -3.31 -2.59
CA GLN A 67 5.25 -2.66 -1.92
C GLN A 67 6.47 -2.48 -2.83
N ILE A 68 6.78 -3.48 -3.67
CA ILE A 68 7.87 -3.39 -4.65
C ILE A 68 7.56 -2.31 -5.70
N SER A 69 6.32 -2.25 -6.20
CA SER A 69 5.90 -1.21 -7.13
C SER A 69 6.01 0.18 -6.49
N ASP A 70 5.48 0.34 -5.28
CA ASP A 70 5.54 1.61 -4.55
C ASP A 70 7.00 2.01 -4.25
N ALA A 71 7.84 1.06 -3.84
CA ALA A 71 9.26 1.31 -3.58
C ALA A 71 9.99 1.73 -4.86
N SER A 72 9.73 1.09 -6.00
CA SER A 72 10.30 1.45 -7.29
C SER A 72 9.85 2.84 -7.74
N ASP A 73 8.56 3.14 -7.57
CA ASP A 73 7.98 4.43 -7.97
C ASP A 73 8.54 5.61 -7.17
N TYR A 74 8.92 5.36 -5.91
CA TYR A 74 9.42 6.40 -5.01
C TYR A 74 10.91 6.31 -4.69
N ALA A 75 11.64 5.35 -5.28
CA ALA A 75 13.09 5.20 -5.07
C ALA A 75 13.88 6.47 -5.41
N VAL A 76 13.42 7.21 -6.41
CA VAL A 76 14.05 8.44 -6.87
C VAL A 76 13.61 9.70 -6.14
N THR A 77 12.75 9.59 -5.12
CA THR A 77 12.18 10.76 -4.41
C THR A 77 13.25 11.71 -3.85
N LYS A 78 14.29 11.15 -3.26
CA LYS A 78 15.38 11.96 -2.70
C LYS A 78 16.14 12.70 -3.81
N PHE A 79 16.50 11.97 -4.86
CA PHE A 79 17.18 12.56 -6.03
C PHE A 79 16.31 13.65 -6.68
N ALA A 80 15.00 13.40 -6.80
CA ALA A 80 14.08 14.37 -7.35
C ALA A 80 14.04 15.66 -6.54
N ARG A 81 14.04 15.59 -5.19
CA ARG A 81 14.11 16.78 -4.33
C ARG A 81 15.40 17.57 -4.55
N ASP A 82 16.55 16.90 -4.56
CA ASP A 82 17.84 17.55 -4.77
C ASP A 82 17.89 18.23 -6.16
N MET A 83 17.26 17.61 -7.18
CA MET A 83 17.16 18.18 -8.53
C MET A 83 16.21 19.40 -8.56
N ILE A 84 15.08 19.37 -7.86
CA ILE A 84 14.15 20.48 -7.74
C ILE A 84 14.83 21.69 -7.07
N ASP A 85 15.60 21.47 -6.01
CA ASP A 85 16.36 22.53 -5.37
C ASP A 85 17.38 23.18 -6.32
N SER A 86 17.97 22.38 -7.22
CA SER A 86 18.84 22.89 -8.27
C SER A 86 18.08 23.72 -9.32
N CYS A 87 16.85 23.31 -9.68
CA CYS A 87 15.98 24.09 -10.57
C CYS A 87 15.59 25.45 -9.95
N ASP A 88 15.27 25.48 -8.65
CA ASP A 88 14.97 26.73 -7.94
C ASP A 88 16.17 27.68 -7.97
N ASN A 89 17.39 27.17 -7.81
CA ASN A 89 18.59 27.99 -7.89
C ASN A 89 18.80 28.56 -9.32
N LEU A 90 18.49 27.79 -10.37
CA LEU A 90 18.49 28.31 -11.73
C LEU A 90 17.44 29.39 -11.95
N LYS A 91 16.22 29.22 -11.39
CA LYS A 91 15.16 30.22 -11.46
C LYS A 91 15.59 31.52 -10.76
N LYS A 92 16.15 31.45 -9.56
CA LYS A 92 16.71 32.60 -8.86
C LYS A 92 17.84 33.27 -9.61
N ALA A 93 18.69 32.51 -10.31
CA ALA A 93 19.75 33.07 -11.14
C ALA A 93 19.18 33.88 -12.31
N MET A 94 18.08 33.41 -12.94
CA MET A 94 17.40 34.15 -14.01
C MET A 94 16.81 35.47 -13.51
N GLU A 95 16.20 35.48 -12.31
CA GLU A 95 15.62 36.68 -11.73
C GLU A 95 16.64 37.82 -11.48
N ASN A 96 17.92 37.43 -11.33
CA ASN A 96 19.02 38.41 -11.13
C ASN A 96 19.67 38.88 -12.43
N LEU A 97 19.30 38.29 -13.59
CA LEU A 97 19.81 38.69 -14.90
C LEU A 97 18.81 39.60 -15.61
N LYS A 98 19.31 40.42 -16.54
CA LYS A 98 18.44 41.25 -17.39
C LYS A 98 17.85 40.38 -18.50
N ASP A 99 16.63 40.66 -18.89
CA ASP A 99 15.90 39.91 -19.92
C ASP A 99 16.61 39.93 -21.29
N ASP A 100 17.39 40.98 -21.59
CA ASP A 100 18.13 41.14 -22.83
C ASP A 100 19.51 40.42 -22.84
N ASP A 101 19.87 39.73 -21.75
CA ASP A 101 21.15 39.00 -21.67
C ASP A 101 21.07 37.67 -22.44
N PRO A 102 21.96 37.38 -23.38
CA PRO A 102 22.01 36.06 -24.02
C PRO A 102 22.17 34.89 -23.04
N ILE A 103 22.78 35.14 -21.89
CA ILE A 103 22.93 34.15 -20.82
C ILE A 103 21.55 33.82 -20.18
N HIS A 104 20.70 34.83 -20.01
CA HIS A 104 19.34 34.63 -19.47
C HIS A 104 18.55 33.65 -20.35
N GLU A 105 18.54 33.82 -21.67
CA GLU A 105 17.84 32.91 -22.59
C GLU A 105 18.41 31.49 -22.53
N GLY A 106 19.74 31.35 -22.44
CA GLY A 106 20.41 30.05 -22.32
C GLY A 106 20.01 29.32 -21.05
N ILE A 107 19.96 29.99 -19.89
CA ILE A 107 19.54 29.40 -18.60
C ILE A 107 18.06 29.04 -18.65
N LYS A 108 17.20 29.89 -19.24
CA LYS A 108 15.77 29.65 -19.41
C LYS A 108 15.50 28.37 -20.20
N VAL A 109 16.17 28.18 -21.33
CA VAL A 109 16.06 26.95 -22.13
C VAL A 109 16.53 25.73 -21.33
N ALA A 110 17.63 25.83 -20.60
CA ALA A 110 18.13 24.75 -19.75
C ALA A 110 17.13 24.39 -18.63
N HIS A 111 16.57 25.39 -17.94
CA HIS A 111 15.56 25.19 -16.92
C HIS A 111 14.31 24.51 -17.48
N GLN A 112 13.76 25.00 -18.60
CA GLN A 112 12.60 24.41 -19.26
C GLN A 112 12.86 22.95 -19.66
N LYS A 113 14.07 22.65 -20.13
CA LYS A 113 14.46 21.29 -20.48
C LYS A 113 14.44 20.35 -19.26
N ILE A 114 14.99 20.79 -18.13
CA ILE A 114 15.01 20.01 -16.88
C ILE A 114 13.58 19.77 -16.40
N VAL A 115 12.71 20.81 -16.34
CA VAL A 115 11.31 20.69 -15.95
C VAL A 115 10.56 19.71 -16.87
N SER A 116 10.79 19.79 -18.18
CA SER A 116 10.21 18.85 -19.15
C SER A 116 10.64 17.40 -18.91
N ASP A 117 11.90 17.19 -18.57
CA ASP A 117 12.42 15.85 -18.30
C ASP A 117 11.91 15.30 -16.95
N LEU A 118 11.78 16.14 -15.93
CA LEU A 118 11.13 15.79 -14.66
C LEU A 118 9.67 15.34 -14.89
N LYS A 119 8.94 16.04 -15.74
CA LYS A 119 7.55 15.72 -16.09
C LYS A 119 7.43 14.34 -16.76
N LYS A 120 8.39 13.94 -17.61
CA LYS A 120 8.42 12.59 -18.21
C LYS A 120 8.56 11.48 -17.17
N HIS A 121 9.16 11.78 -16.02
CA HIS A 121 9.31 10.85 -14.89
C HIS A 121 8.16 10.95 -13.88
N GLY A 122 7.06 11.65 -14.23
CA GLY A 122 5.89 11.79 -13.40
C GLY A 122 6.04 12.76 -12.24
N ILE A 123 7.00 13.70 -12.34
CA ILE A 123 7.16 14.82 -11.40
C ILE A 123 6.47 16.02 -12.04
N GLU A 124 5.44 16.54 -11.36
CA GLU A 124 4.61 17.62 -11.85
C GLU A 124 4.72 18.82 -10.92
N GLU A 125 4.75 19.99 -11.52
CA GLU A 125 4.74 21.28 -10.84
C GLU A 125 3.33 21.61 -10.37
N ILE A 126 3.22 22.12 -9.15
CA ILE A 126 1.95 22.62 -8.58
C ILE A 126 1.88 24.11 -8.91
N ASP A 127 0.95 24.49 -9.79
CA ASP A 127 0.64 25.89 -10.07
C ASP A 127 -0.68 26.28 -9.38
N PRO A 128 -0.60 26.84 -8.17
CA PRO A 128 -1.77 27.15 -7.37
C PRO A 128 -2.27 28.59 -7.50
N ILE A 129 -1.68 29.42 -8.36
CA ILE A 129 -2.04 30.83 -8.47
C ILE A 129 -3.53 30.98 -8.80
N GLY A 130 -4.25 31.76 -8.01
CA GLY A 130 -5.68 32.02 -8.19
C GLY A 130 -6.61 30.92 -7.67
N ASN A 131 -6.07 29.81 -7.16
CA ASN A 131 -6.85 28.76 -6.53
C ASN A 131 -7.02 28.99 -5.03
N SER A 132 -7.97 28.27 -4.42
CA SER A 132 -8.12 28.23 -2.97
C SER A 132 -6.98 27.46 -2.31
N PHE A 133 -6.66 27.80 -1.08
CA PHE A 133 -5.62 27.13 -0.29
C PHE A 133 -6.01 25.70 0.03
N ASP A 134 -5.10 24.76 -0.23
CA ASP A 134 -5.19 23.36 0.19
C ASP A 134 -3.99 23.00 1.07
N SER A 135 -4.25 22.68 2.34
CA SER A 135 -3.21 22.35 3.32
C SER A 135 -2.41 21.08 2.98
N ASN A 136 -2.92 20.22 2.09
CA ASN A 136 -2.20 19.02 1.65
C ASN A 136 -1.13 19.32 0.59
N LEU A 137 -1.28 20.40 -0.17
CA LEU A 137 -0.43 20.74 -1.30
C LEU A 137 0.33 22.06 -1.10
N HIS A 138 -0.18 22.94 -0.26
CA HIS A 138 0.32 24.30 -0.10
C HIS A 138 0.75 24.56 1.34
N GLN A 139 1.74 25.42 1.49
CA GLN A 139 2.20 25.96 2.77
C GLN A 139 2.06 27.49 2.73
N ALA A 140 1.11 28.03 3.47
CA ALA A 140 0.97 29.46 3.63
C ALA A 140 2.13 30.02 4.48
N VAL A 141 2.80 31.04 3.99
CA VAL A 141 3.93 31.70 4.66
C VAL A 141 3.51 33.08 5.17
N VAL A 142 2.80 33.85 4.34
CA VAL A 142 2.39 35.20 4.61
C VAL A 142 0.96 35.42 4.11
N GLU A 143 0.21 36.28 4.79
CA GLU A 143 -1.05 36.82 4.30
C GLU A 143 -0.80 38.24 3.82
N ARG A 144 -1.32 38.60 2.64
CA ARG A 144 -1.26 39.94 2.06
C ARG A 144 -2.68 40.48 1.94
N GLU A 145 -2.86 41.74 2.30
CA GLU A 145 -4.14 42.42 2.08
C GLU A 145 -4.39 42.57 0.57
N ASP A 146 -5.48 41.97 0.12
CA ASP A 146 -5.94 42.05 -1.26
C ASP A 146 -7.47 42.08 -1.24
N ASN A 147 -8.04 43.23 -1.58
CA ASN A 147 -9.48 43.42 -1.58
C ASN A 147 -10.15 42.99 -2.90
N GLU A 148 -9.34 42.65 -3.93
CA GLU A 148 -9.84 42.19 -5.23
C GLU A 148 -10.11 40.67 -5.23
N LYS A 149 -9.48 39.93 -4.32
CA LYS A 149 -9.58 38.45 -4.25
C LYS A 149 -10.31 37.99 -3.00
N GLU A 150 -10.95 36.87 -3.08
CA GLU A 150 -11.57 36.26 -1.91
C GLU A 150 -10.52 35.88 -0.86
N PRO A 151 -10.82 36.04 0.45
CA PRO A 151 -9.90 35.63 1.51
C PRO A 151 -9.54 34.14 1.38
N GLY A 152 -8.25 33.83 1.56
CA GLY A 152 -7.74 32.46 1.43
C GLY A 152 -7.42 32.03 -0.01
N THR A 153 -7.52 32.95 -0.98
CA THR A 153 -7.05 32.73 -2.35
C THR A 153 -5.54 32.91 -2.44
N ILE A 154 -4.87 32.09 -3.22
CA ILE A 154 -3.42 32.19 -3.43
C ILE A 154 -3.13 33.35 -4.38
N VAL A 155 -2.41 34.34 -3.87
CA VAL A 155 -2.04 35.54 -4.61
C VAL A 155 -0.73 35.36 -5.35
N GLU A 156 0.25 34.73 -4.68
CA GLU A 156 1.61 34.60 -5.19
C GLU A 156 2.26 33.30 -4.69
N VAL A 157 3.16 32.74 -5.49
CA VAL A 157 3.94 31.56 -5.15
C VAL A 157 5.39 31.98 -4.91
N LEU A 158 5.84 31.86 -3.65
CA LEU A 158 7.23 32.14 -3.28
C LEU A 158 8.18 31.01 -3.65
N GLN A 159 7.68 29.76 -3.57
CA GLN A 159 8.43 28.59 -3.94
C GLN A 159 7.50 27.56 -4.56
N THR A 160 7.86 27.11 -5.74
CA THR A 160 7.08 26.14 -6.51
C THR A 160 6.99 24.79 -5.80
N GLY A 161 5.78 24.24 -5.68
CA GLY A 161 5.54 22.91 -5.18
C GLY A 161 5.69 21.85 -6.26
N TYR A 162 5.95 20.60 -5.85
CA TYR A 162 6.08 19.48 -6.78
C TYR A 162 5.45 18.22 -6.20
N THR A 163 4.83 17.44 -7.08
CA THR A 163 4.33 16.09 -6.79
C THR A 163 5.06 15.06 -7.64
N ILE A 164 5.18 13.82 -7.14
CA ILE A 164 5.59 12.68 -7.94
C ILE A 164 4.41 11.70 -8.00
N LYS A 165 3.86 11.49 -9.19
CA LYS A 165 2.63 10.74 -9.37
C LYS A 165 1.54 11.31 -8.43
N ASN A 166 1.12 10.56 -7.40
CA ASN A 166 0.08 10.99 -6.46
C ASN A 166 0.64 11.35 -5.07
N ARG A 167 1.95 11.54 -4.94
CA ARG A 167 2.58 11.87 -3.65
C ARG A 167 3.23 13.22 -3.68
N LEU A 168 3.01 14.00 -2.63
CA LEU A 168 3.67 15.29 -2.44
C LEU A 168 5.18 15.09 -2.23
N LEU A 169 6.00 15.76 -3.05
CA LEU A 169 7.45 15.87 -2.89
C LEU A 169 7.80 17.06 -2.01
N ARG A 170 7.22 18.22 -2.34
CA ARG A 170 7.42 19.49 -1.65
C ARG A 170 6.17 20.35 -1.81
N PRO A 171 5.61 20.92 -0.73
CA PRO A 171 4.47 21.85 -0.83
C PRO A 171 4.89 23.15 -1.53
N ALA A 172 3.93 23.78 -2.21
CA ALA A 172 4.13 25.13 -2.72
C ALA A 172 4.05 26.13 -1.55
N MET A 173 5.08 26.99 -1.41
CA MET A 173 5.04 28.08 -0.44
C MET A 173 4.32 29.27 -1.06
N VAL A 174 3.21 29.69 -0.46
CA VAL A 174 2.28 30.63 -1.04
C VAL A 174 1.95 31.82 -0.12
N ILE A 175 1.57 32.91 -0.75
CA ILE A 175 1.00 34.07 -0.09
C ILE A 175 -0.51 34.03 -0.30
N LEU A 176 -1.27 34.15 0.77
CA LEU A 176 -2.73 34.15 0.74
C LEU A 176 -3.28 35.58 0.76
N SER A 177 -4.44 35.78 0.12
CA SER A 177 -5.23 37.02 0.26
C SER A 177 -5.90 37.07 1.62
N LYS A 178 -5.91 38.25 2.23
CA LYS A 178 -6.68 38.61 3.42
C LYS A 178 -7.46 39.89 3.13
N LYS A 179 -8.70 39.98 3.59
CA LYS A 179 -9.43 41.26 3.53
C LYS A 179 -8.79 42.27 4.46
N SER A 180 -8.66 43.51 4.00
CA SER A 180 -8.25 44.65 4.85
C SER A 180 -9.28 44.86 5.95
N ALA A 181 -8.81 45.10 7.18
CA ALA A 181 -9.67 45.35 8.35
C ALA A 181 -10.58 46.57 8.21
N ASP A 182 -10.28 47.48 7.27
CA ASP A 182 -11.06 48.66 7.02
C ASP A 182 -12.39 48.41 6.28
N CYS A 183 -12.62 47.19 5.74
CA CYS A 183 -13.88 46.82 5.06
C CYS A 183 -14.93 46.20 5.98
N GLU A 184 -14.60 45.83 7.22
CA GLU A 184 -15.56 45.22 8.16
C GLU A 184 -16.38 46.21 8.97
N SER A 185 -16.15 47.54 8.83
CA SER A 185 -16.82 48.56 9.62
C SER A 185 -18.00 49.25 8.91
N ASN A 186 -18.48 48.73 7.77
CA ASN A 186 -19.59 49.32 7.00
C ASN A 186 -20.72 48.34 6.62
N GLU A 187 -21.11 47.43 7.53
CA GLU A 187 -22.41 46.75 7.45
C GLU A 187 -23.22 46.93 8.73
#